data_a8b8e7df956a786764fd04f490e9631b
#
_entry.id   a8b8e7df956a786764fd04f490e9631b
#
_cell.length_a   1.000
_cell.length_b   1.000
_cell.length_c   1.000
_cell.angle_alpha   90.00
_cell.angle_beta   90.00
_cell.angle_gamma   90.00
#
_symmetry.space_group_name_H-M   'P 1'
#
loop_
_entity.id
_entity.type
_entity.pdbx_description
1 polymer ?
#
loop_
_entity_poly.entity_id
_entity_poly.type
_entity_poly.pdbx_seq_one_letter_code
_entity_poly.pdbx_strand_id
1 'polypeptide(L)'
;EPNVIFDFIGTIDYRKALPEFNFTADIKRAQLDTLNLFRISGETVLETYINTQFKGDRPDNIVGSIDILNTNFRAGKKMYHINAINIDSETENDIRTVDILSDNLDAHCRGVFEFATIGDAFKEILPRYLPSVILPQKSFKSNQNFTYDIRLKNLNVITENFLPSWDFAPNTTLSGNFNSNQYDFELALKTPYVRYKTFTFENLQIGADADRERMNLTASSLRILGEDSVTIIEIPALNAVARNNKVKYSLTLADRDTFANRARIAGNFDFWSASRFSMHVDSSLLVIENQQWNLDDGNFIGIDSSTVIAKNLFFNNGTESVSIEGS
;
A
#
# COMPACT_ATOMS: atom_id res chain seq x y z
N GLU A 1 -11.07 -21.76 -31.77
CA GLU A 1 -10.10 -22.46 -30.91
C GLU A 1 -10.79 -23.04 -29.67
N PRO A 2 -10.43 -24.27 -29.25
CA PRO A 2 -11.13 -24.90 -28.12
C PRO A 2 -10.99 -24.12 -26.80
N ASN A 3 -9.96 -23.31 -26.68
CA ASN A 3 -9.64 -22.56 -25.46
C ASN A 3 -10.24 -21.14 -25.40
N VAL A 4 -10.78 -20.65 -26.53
CA VAL A 4 -11.46 -19.35 -26.64
C VAL A 4 -12.66 -19.47 -27.53
N ILE A 5 -13.83 -19.06 -27.04
CA ILE A 5 -15.07 -18.93 -27.79
C ILE A 5 -15.55 -17.51 -27.61
N PHE A 6 -15.63 -16.74 -28.69
CA PHE A 6 -16.09 -15.36 -28.65
C PHE A 6 -16.76 -14.95 -29.95
N ASP A 7 -17.67 -14.00 -29.86
CA ASP A 7 -18.22 -13.25 -30.98
C ASP A 7 -17.61 -11.86 -30.97
N PHE A 8 -17.23 -11.33 -32.13
CA PHE A 8 -16.59 -10.04 -32.29
C PHE A 8 -17.27 -9.24 -33.40
N ILE A 9 -17.62 -7.99 -33.10
CA ILE A 9 -18.20 -7.05 -34.05
C ILE A 9 -17.50 -5.72 -33.89
N GLY A 10 -16.89 -5.21 -34.94
CA GLY A 10 -16.25 -3.90 -34.91
C GLY A 10 -15.02 -3.80 -35.79
N THR A 11 -14.18 -2.82 -35.48
CA THR A 11 -12.97 -2.50 -36.25
C THR A 11 -11.78 -2.31 -35.32
N ILE A 12 -10.62 -2.77 -35.81
CA ILE A 12 -9.31 -2.47 -35.24
C ILE A 12 -8.45 -1.91 -36.38
N ASP A 13 -8.00 -0.67 -36.24
CA ASP A 13 -7.20 0.02 -37.27
C ASP A 13 -5.78 0.30 -36.78
N TYR A 14 -4.81 -0.49 -37.27
CA TYR A 14 -3.38 -0.33 -37.02
C TYR A 14 -2.63 0.56 -37.98
N ARG A 15 -3.33 1.18 -38.97
CA ARG A 15 -2.68 2.03 -40.00
C ARG A 15 -2.35 3.43 -39.48
N LYS A 16 -2.94 3.84 -38.36
CA LYS A 16 -2.71 5.14 -37.72
C LYS A 16 -1.50 5.10 -36.82
N ALA A 17 -0.95 6.26 -36.47
CA ALA A 17 0.18 6.38 -35.54
C ALA A 17 -0.13 5.77 -34.17
N LEU A 18 -1.38 5.89 -33.70
CA LEU A 18 -1.93 5.15 -32.57
C LEU A 18 -3.06 4.27 -33.08
N PRO A 19 -3.03 2.96 -32.82
CA PRO A 19 -4.12 2.05 -33.18
C PRO A 19 -5.46 2.53 -32.62
N GLU A 20 -6.52 2.37 -33.39
CA GLU A 20 -7.90 2.65 -32.95
C GLU A 20 -8.68 1.35 -32.82
N PHE A 21 -9.41 1.24 -31.72
CA PHE A 21 -10.23 0.11 -31.36
C PHE A 21 -11.66 0.58 -31.18
N ASN A 22 -12.57 0.05 -31.98
CA ASN A 22 -14.00 0.31 -31.87
C ASN A 22 -14.74 -1.00 -32.13
N PHE A 23 -14.97 -1.75 -31.06
CA PHE A 23 -15.59 -3.06 -31.14
C PHE A 23 -16.36 -3.45 -29.89
N THR A 24 -17.22 -4.45 -30.09
CA THR A 24 -17.79 -5.28 -29.03
C THR A 24 -17.30 -6.70 -29.16
N ALA A 25 -17.04 -7.36 -28.04
CA ALA A 25 -16.67 -8.75 -27.97
C ALA A 25 -17.48 -9.46 -26.86
N ASP A 26 -18.18 -10.53 -27.26
CA ASP A 26 -18.86 -11.41 -26.31
C ASP A 26 -18.00 -12.67 -26.13
N ILE A 27 -17.24 -12.70 -25.03
CA ILE A 27 -16.35 -13.81 -24.68
C ILE A 27 -17.17 -14.82 -23.89
N LYS A 28 -17.64 -15.88 -24.56
CA LYS A 28 -18.44 -16.96 -23.96
C LYS A 28 -17.60 -17.92 -23.13
N ARG A 29 -16.30 -17.99 -23.42
CA ARG A 29 -15.32 -18.78 -22.68
C ARG A 29 -13.91 -18.43 -23.11
N ALA A 30 -13.03 -18.15 -22.14
CA ALA A 30 -11.59 -18.07 -22.34
C ALA A 30 -10.88 -18.83 -21.21
N GLN A 31 -10.09 -19.86 -21.55
CA GLN A 31 -9.25 -20.60 -20.59
C GLN A 31 -7.93 -19.87 -20.43
N LEU A 32 -7.82 -19.02 -19.40
CA LEU A 32 -6.70 -18.10 -19.24
C LEU A 32 -5.38 -18.79 -18.90
N ASP A 33 -5.43 -19.92 -18.18
CA ASP A 33 -4.30 -20.78 -17.85
C ASP A 33 -3.70 -21.43 -19.10
N THR A 34 -4.55 -21.97 -19.96
CA THR A 34 -4.15 -22.62 -21.22
C THR A 34 -3.61 -21.60 -22.23
N LEU A 35 -4.15 -20.39 -22.23
CA LEU A 35 -3.67 -19.26 -23.05
C LEU A 35 -2.38 -18.63 -22.51
N ASN A 36 -1.85 -19.07 -21.39
CA ASN A 36 -0.72 -18.44 -20.67
C ASN A 36 -0.93 -16.97 -20.31
N LEU A 37 -2.17 -16.51 -20.26
CA LEU A 37 -2.50 -15.14 -19.85
C LEU A 37 -2.52 -14.99 -18.34
N PHE A 38 -2.82 -16.10 -17.64
CA PHE A 38 -3.02 -16.06 -16.20
C PHE A 38 -2.75 -17.41 -15.54
N ARG A 39 -1.91 -17.46 -14.50
CA ARG A 39 -1.57 -18.70 -13.79
C ARG A 39 -1.85 -18.55 -12.30
N ILE A 40 -2.97 -19.10 -11.86
CA ILE A 40 -3.25 -19.41 -10.47
C ILE A 40 -3.45 -20.92 -10.32
N SER A 41 -3.51 -21.41 -9.09
CA SER A 41 -3.74 -22.83 -8.83
C SER A 41 -5.11 -23.28 -9.34
N GLY A 42 -5.13 -24.13 -10.36
CA GLY A 42 -6.33 -24.70 -10.97
C GLY A 42 -6.74 -24.04 -12.29
N GLU A 43 -7.80 -24.57 -12.89
CA GLU A 43 -8.38 -24.07 -14.16
C GLU A 43 -8.91 -22.65 -13.95
N THR A 44 -8.58 -21.74 -14.89
CA THR A 44 -9.10 -20.38 -14.91
C THR A 44 -9.91 -20.12 -16.16
N VAL A 45 -11.18 -19.77 -15.97
CA VAL A 45 -12.11 -19.48 -17.07
C VAL A 45 -12.70 -18.11 -16.89
N LEU A 46 -12.70 -17.34 -17.97
CA LEU A 46 -13.29 -16.02 -18.06
C LEU A 46 -14.44 -16.05 -19.08
N GLU A 47 -15.58 -15.48 -18.69
CA GLU A 47 -16.70 -15.12 -19.54
C GLU A 47 -16.95 -13.62 -19.33
N THR A 48 -17.12 -12.84 -20.40
CA THR A 48 -17.30 -11.39 -20.24
C THR A 48 -17.76 -10.76 -21.55
N TYR A 49 -18.49 -9.66 -21.45
CA TYR A 49 -18.82 -8.79 -22.57
C TYR A 49 -17.96 -7.53 -22.51
N ILE A 50 -17.29 -7.22 -23.61
CA ILE A 50 -16.41 -6.06 -23.71
C ILE A 50 -16.95 -5.12 -24.79
N ASN A 51 -17.09 -3.84 -24.46
CA ASN A 51 -17.39 -2.78 -25.42
C ASN A 51 -16.29 -1.72 -25.33
N THR A 52 -15.70 -1.35 -26.47
CA THR A 52 -14.57 -0.42 -26.45
C THR A 52 -14.66 0.60 -27.55
N GLN A 53 -14.25 1.82 -27.22
CA GLN A 53 -13.99 2.89 -28.18
C GLN A 53 -12.77 3.70 -27.69
N PHE A 54 -11.58 3.26 -28.06
CA PHE A 54 -10.35 3.93 -27.65
C PHE A 54 -9.29 3.94 -28.75
N LYS A 55 -8.30 4.81 -28.58
CA LYS A 55 -7.03 4.81 -29.32
C LYS A 55 -5.87 4.64 -28.35
N GLY A 56 -4.82 3.95 -28.77
CA GLY A 56 -3.63 3.69 -27.95
C GLY A 56 -3.13 2.26 -28.13
N ASP A 57 -1.89 1.99 -27.75
CA ASP A 57 -1.23 0.67 -27.85
C ASP A 57 -0.67 0.18 -26.50
N ARG A 58 -0.76 1.01 -25.48
CA ARG A 58 -0.28 0.70 -24.11
C ARG A 58 -1.11 1.47 -23.08
N PRO A 59 -1.17 1.00 -21.81
CA PRO A 59 -1.96 1.66 -20.75
C PRO A 59 -1.66 3.15 -20.60
N ASP A 60 -0.42 3.57 -20.91
CA ASP A 60 0.02 4.95 -20.74
C ASP A 60 -0.43 5.91 -21.84
N ASN A 61 -0.98 5.44 -22.95
CA ASN A 61 -1.46 6.27 -24.04
C ASN A 61 -2.88 5.97 -24.53
N ILE A 62 -3.63 5.18 -23.76
CA ILE A 62 -5.06 4.94 -24.04
C ILE A 62 -5.84 6.24 -23.83
N VAL A 63 -6.66 6.59 -24.83
CA VAL A 63 -7.65 7.67 -24.79
C VAL A 63 -8.96 7.15 -25.35
N GLY A 64 -10.03 7.22 -24.56
CA GLY A 64 -11.36 6.70 -24.87
C GLY A 64 -11.91 5.84 -23.74
N SER A 65 -12.88 4.99 -24.05
CA SER A 65 -13.61 4.18 -23.07
C SER A 65 -13.46 2.68 -23.30
N ILE A 66 -13.48 1.93 -22.21
CA ILE A 66 -13.51 0.46 -22.18
C ILE A 66 -14.55 0.04 -21.13
N ASP A 67 -15.60 -0.64 -21.56
CA ASP A 67 -16.61 -1.23 -20.71
C ASP A 67 -16.44 -2.74 -20.70
N ILE A 68 -16.28 -3.33 -19.53
CA ILE A 68 -16.21 -4.78 -19.30
C ILE A 68 -17.41 -5.13 -18.43
N LEU A 69 -18.33 -5.93 -18.98
CA LEU A 69 -19.65 -6.16 -18.39
C LEU A 69 -19.91 -7.65 -18.15
N ASN A 70 -20.70 -7.94 -17.12
CA ASN A 70 -21.17 -9.30 -16.83
C ASN A 70 -20.04 -10.33 -16.77
N THR A 71 -18.94 -9.98 -16.12
CA THR A 71 -17.76 -10.85 -16.04
C THR A 71 -17.97 -11.96 -15.03
N ASN A 72 -17.89 -13.21 -15.49
CA ASN A 72 -17.80 -14.39 -14.66
C ASN A 72 -16.35 -14.91 -14.72
N PHE A 73 -15.69 -14.91 -13.59
CA PHE A 73 -14.32 -15.39 -13.47
C PHE A 73 -14.29 -16.61 -12.55
N ARG A 74 -13.92 -17.75 -13.09
CA ARG A 74 -13.74 -18.98 -12.33
C ARG A 74 -12.27 -19.25 -12.08
N ALA A 75 -11.93 -19.46 -10.81
CA ALA A 75 -10.60 -19.79 -10.34
C ALA A 75 -10.65 -21.09 -9.53
N GLY A 76 -10.30 -22.21 -10.16
CA GLY A 76 -10.47 -23.54 -9.59
C GLY A 76 -11.94 -23.82 -9.25
N LYS A 77 -12.26 -23.92 -7.95
CA LYS A 77 -13.64 -24.16 -7.48
C LYS A 77 -14.44 -22.90 -7.18
N LYS A 78 -13.80 -21.74 -7.15
CA LYS A 78 -14.43 -20.45 -6.83
C LYS A 78 -14.94 -19.76 -8.09
N MET A 79 -16.11 -19.11 -7.97
CA MET A 79 -16.72 -18.30 -9.01
C MET A 79 -16.87 -16.87 -8.48
N TYR A 80 -16.45 -15.91 -9.27
CA TYR A 80 -16.58 -14.50 -8.99
C TYR A 80 -17.40 -13.85 -10.09
N HIS A 81 -18.29 -12.94 -9.70
CA HIS A 81 -19.11 -12.17 -10.62
C HIS A 81 -18.82 -10.69 -10.45
N ILE A 82 -18.59 -9.98 -11.55
CA ILE A 82 -18.39 -8.54 -11.62
C ILE A 82 -19.39 -7.99 -12.64
N ASN A 83 -20.31 -7.12 -12.20
CA ASN A 83 -21.33 -6.60 -13.10
C ASN A 83 -20.73 -5.65 -14.14
N ALA A 84 -19.89 -4.72 -13.69
CA ALA A 84 -19.28 -3.74 -14.59
C ALA A 84 -17.89 -3.30 -14.12
N ILE A 85 -17.01 -3.05 -15.09
CA ILE A 85 -15.80 -2.27 -14.97
C ILE A 85 -15.81 -1.26 -16.13
N ASN A 86 -15.96 0.01 -15.82
CA ASN A 86 -15.93 1.10 -16.77
C ASN A 86 -14.61 1.84 -16.60
N ILE A 87 -13.87 2.01 -17.69
CA ILE A 87 -12.58 2.72 -17.72
C ILE A 87 -12.71 3.84 -18.74
N ASP A 88 -12.57 5.07 -18.29
CA ASP A 88 -12.51 6.26 -19.15
C ASP A 88 -11.14 6.90 -19.03
N SER A 89 -10.51 7.22 -20.14
CA SER A 89 -9.23 7.90 -20.18
C SER A 89 -9.25 9.04 -21.18
N GLU A 90 -8.93 10.23 -20.70
CA GLU A 90 -8.89 11.45 -21.49
C GLU A 90 -7.52 12.15 -21.34
N THR A 91 -7.13 12.90 -22.36
CA THR A 91 -5.94 13.75 -22.30
C THR A 91 -6.26 15.09 -22.92
N GLU A 92 -6.14 16.14 -22.12
CA GLU A 92 -6.34 17.53 -22.53
C GLU A 92 -5.16 18.38 -22.05
N ASN A 93 -4.50 19.12 -22.98
CA ASN A 93 -3.35 19.97 -22.65
C ASN A 93 -2.25 19.25 -21.85
N ASP A 94 -1.88 18.04 -22.26
CA ASP A 94 -0.93 17.15 -21.60
C ASP A 94 -1.34 16.67 -20.18
N ILE A 95 -2.51 17.04 -19.70
CA ILE A 95 -3.09 16.52 -18.47
C ILE A 95 -3.96 15.32 -18.81
N ARG A 96 -3.61 14.22 -18.24
CA ARG A 96 -4.35 12.97 -18.37
C ARG A 96 -5.31 12.81 -17.18
N THR A 97 -6.51 12.34 -17.48
CA THR A 97 -7.49 11.88 -16.48
C THR A 97 -7.81 10.42 -16.78
N VAL A 98 -7.79 9.59 -15.76
CA VAL A 98 -8.22 8.19 -15.83
C VAL A 98 -9.22 7.93 -14.72
N ASP A 99 -10.41 7.51 -15.11
CA ASP A 99 -11.49 7.10 -14.22
C ASP A 99 -11.74 5.60 -14.38
N ILE A 100 -11.82 4.90 -13.27
CA ILE A 100 -12.23 3.49 -13.20
C ILE A 100 -13.40 3.40 -12.23
N LEU A 101 -14.52 2.92 -12.70
CA LEU A 101 -15.72 2.66 -11.91
C LEU A 101 -16.07 1.18 -12.00
N SER A 102 -16.12 0.49 -10.87
CA SER A 102 -16.45 -0.94 -10.86
C SER A 102 -17.13 -1.41 -9.57
N ASP A 103 -17.57 -2.65 -9.55
CA ASP A 103 -18.05 -3.30 -8.33
C ASP A 103 -16.95 -3.48 -7.29
N ASN A 104 -15.69 -3.52 -7.72
CA ASN A 104 -14.55 -3.84 -6.88
C ASN A 104 -13.84 -2.61 -6.34
N LEU A 105 -13.71 -1.56 -7.16
CA LEU A 105 -13.08 -0.31 -6.79
C LEU A 105 -13.57 0.85 -7.67
N ASP A 106 -13.52 2.05 -7.15
CA ASP A 106 -13.51 3.29 -7.92
C ASP A 106 -12.11 3.89 -7.81
N ALA A 107 -11.58 4.41 -8.92
CA ALA A 107 -10.31 5.11 -8.94
C ALA A 107 -10.38 6.30 -9.88
N HIS A 108 -9.84 7.43 -9.41
CA HIS A 108 -9.65 8.64 -10.18
C HIS A 108 -8.19 9.05 -10.12
N CYS A 109 -7.57 9.29 -11.27
CA CYS A 109 -6.19 9.75 -11.35
C CYS A 109 -6.11 10.90 -12.37
N ARG A 110 -5.50 12.04 -11.98
CA ARG A 110 -5.41 13.22 -12.83
C ARG A 110 -4.04 13.87 -12.74
N GLY A 111 -3.41 14.13 -13.88
CA GLY A 111 -2.12 14.80 -13.95
C GLY A 111 -1.25 14.33 -15.11
N VAL A 112 0.05 14.48 -14.95
CA VAL A 112 1.06 13.96 -15.86
C VAL A 112 1.65 12.71 -15.21
N PHE A 113 1.38 11.53 -15.74
CA PHE A 113 1.84 10.27 -15.18
C PHE A 113 1.93 9.15 -16.23
N GLU A 114 2.80 8.20 -15.93
CA GLU A 114 2.95 6.93 -16.65
C GLU A 114 2.86 5.78 -15.66
N PHE A 115 1.87 4.91 -15.78
CA PHE A 115 1.67 3.76 -14.89
C PHE A 115 2.90 2.86 -14.80
N ALA A 116 3.58 2.65 -15.94
CA ALA A 116 4.76 1.80 -16.03
C ALA A 116 5.92 2.28 -15.13
N THR A 117 5.99 3.57 -14.83
CA THR A 117 7.14 4.19 -14.13
C THR A 117 6.79 4.78 -12.77
N ILE A 118 5.51 4.80 -12.35
CA ILE A 118 5.09 5.30 -11.02
C ILE A 118 5.87 4.61 -9.89
N GLY A 119 5.97 3.28 -9.92
CA GLY A 119 6.67 2.52 -8.88
C GLY A 119 8.16 2.86 -8.76
N ASP A 120 8.81 3.13 -9.88
CA ASP A 120 10.22 3.52 -9.91
C ASP A 120 10.42 4.95 -9.43
N ALA A 121 9.49 5.86 -9.73
CA ALA A 121 9.50 7.21 -9.22
C ALA A 121 9.40 7.25 -7.67
N PHE A 122 8.57 6.41 -7.08
CA PHE A 122 8.54 6.25 -5.60
C PHE A 122 9.87 5.72 -5.05
N LYS A 123 10.49 4.75 -5.71
CA LYS A 123 11.80 4.22 -5.29
C LYS A 123 12.93 5.27 -5.35
N GLU A 124 12.81 6.29 -6.17
CA GLU A 124 13.78 7.40 -6.25
C GLU A 124 13.66 8.40 -5.09
N ILE A 125 12.47 8.53 -4.50
CA ILE A 125 12.23 9.46 -3.40
C ILE A 125 12.80 8.92 -2.07
N LEU A 126 12.58 7.65 -1.76
CA LEU A 126 12.96 7.05 -0.49
C LEU A 126 14.46 7.14 -0.13
N PRO A 127 15.42 6.92 -1.07
CA PRO A 127 16.85 7.05 -0.79
C PRO A 127 17.27 8.44 -0.33
N ARG A 128 16.45 9.43 -0.57
CA ARG A 128 16.72 10.82 -0.17
C ARG A 128 16.77 11.00 1.35
N TYR A 129 15.89 10.28 2.04
CA TYR A 129 15.76 10.36 3.49
C TYR A 129 16.62 9.33 4.21
N LEU A 130 16.80 8.16 3.57
CA LEU A 130 17.53 7.01 4.11
C LEU A 130 18.55 6.46 3.10
N PRO A 131 19.52 7.27 2.63
CA PRO A 131 20.47 6.87 1.58
C PRO A 131 21.34 5.67 1.94
N SER A 132 21.58 5.42 3.23
CA SER A 132 22.34 4.26 3.68
C SER A 132 21.52 2.96 3.72
N VAL A 133 20.18 3.06 3.74
CA VAL A 133 19.27 1.91 3.80
C VAL A 133 18.83 1.49 2.41
N ILE A 134 18.48 2.47 1.62
CA ILE A 134 17.92 2.30 0.28
C ILE A 134 18.95 2.84 -0.71
N LEU A 135 19.62 1.94 -1.43
CA LEU A 135 20.58 2.35 -2.43
C LEU A 135 19.85 3.08 -3.58
N PRO A 136 20.35 4.24 -4.00
CA PRO A 136 19.78 4.92 -5.15
C PRO A 136 19.92 4.02 -6.39
N GLN A 137 18.78 3.72 -7.01
CA GLN A 137 18.76 3.07 -8.31
C GLN A 137 19.21 4.07 -9.39
N LYS A 138 19.61 3.57 -10.58
CA LYS A 138 19.95 4.45 -11.71
C LYS A 138 18.78 5.42 -11.91
N SER A 139 19.08 6.74 -11.91
CA SER A 139 18.06 7.78 -12.01
C SER A 139 17.18 7.57 -13.24
N PHE A 140 15.95 7.25 -12.99
CA PHE A 140 14.91 7.18 -13.99
C PHE A 140 14.24 8.57 -13.99
N LYS A 141 14.51 9.38 -14.99
CA LYS A 141 13.84 10.67 -15.11
C LYS A 141 12.40 10.44 -15.58
N SER A 142 11.51 10.11 -14.66
CA SER A 142 10.09 10.10 -14.95
C SER A 142 9.46 11.41 -14.43
N ASN A 143 8.74 12.09 -15.33
CA ASN A 143 8.00 13.28 -14.94
C ASN A 143 6.61 12.85 -14.46
N GLN A 144 6.48 12.66 -13.15
CA GLN A 144 5.23 12.27 -12.50
C GLN A 144 4.72 13.46 -11.70
N ASN A 145 3.54 13.95 -12.00
CA ASN A 145 2.86 15.01 -11.26
C ASN A 145 1.35 14.80 -11.36
N PHE A 146 0.77 14.11 -10.38
CA PHE A 146 -0.62 13.70 -10.41
C PHE A 146 -1.25 13.65 -9.02
N THR A 147 -2.57 13.69 -9.00
CA THR A 147 -3.42 13.40 -7.85
C THR A 147 -4.15 12.09 -8.07
N TYR A 148 -4.50 11.41 -6.99
CA TYR A 148 -5.27 10.16 -7.04
C TYR A 148 -6.24 10.05 -5.89
N ASP A 149 -7.38 9.41 -6.16
CA ASP A 149 -8.38 9.00 -5.19
C ASP A 149 -8.88 7.59 -5.57
N ILE A 150 -8.75 6.67 -4.63
CA ILE A 150 -9.12 5.26 -4.82
C ILE A 150 -10.01 4.83 -3.68
N ARG A 151 -11.15 4.24 -3.99
CA ARG A 151 -12.08 3.65 -3.03
C ARG A 151 -12.25 2.16 -3.33
N LEU A 152 -11.82 1.33 -2.41
CA LEU A 152 -12.00 -0.12 -2.49
C LEU A 152 -13.41 -0.49 -2.03
N LYS A 153 -14.12 -1.30 -2.80
CA LYS A 153 -15.47 -1.78 -2.50
C LYS A 153 -15.47 -3.26 -2.13
N ASN A 154 -14.98 -4.09 -3.03
CA ASN A 154 -14.88 -5.55 -2.81
C ASN A 154 -13.64 -6.08 -3.53
N LEU A 155 -12.62 -6.45 -2.78
CA LEU A 155 -11.38 -6.97 -3.33
C LEU A 155 -11.25 -8.50 -3.24
N ASN A 156 -12.30 -9.24 -2.92
CA ASN A 156 -12.20 -10.69 -2.71
C ASN A 156 -11.56 -11.42 -3.90
N VAL A 157 -11.89 -11.03 -5.14
CA VAL A 157 -11.28 -11.62 -6.35
C VAL A 157 -9.75 -11.46 -6.32
N ILE A 158 -9.28 -10.30 -5.89
CA ILE A 158 -7.84 -9.96 -5.86
C ILE A 158 -7.18 -10.61 -4.64
N THR A 159 -7.73 -10.41 -3.46
CA THR A 159 -7.11 -10.90 -2.22
C THR A 159 -7.05 -12.41 -2.16
N GLU A 160 -8.13 -13.11 -2.50
CA GLU A 160 -8.18 -14.55 -2.43
C GLU A 160 -7.30 -15.27 -3.46
N ASN A 161 -7.01 -14.64 -4.60
CA ASN A 161 -6.23 -15.26 -5.68
C ASN A 161 -4.78 -14.77 -5.74
N PHE A 162 -4.49 -13.53 -5.31
CA PHE A 162 -3.16 -12.92 -5.48
C PHE A 162 -2.52 -12.51 -4.16
N LEU A 163 -3.32 -12.18 -3.15
CA LEU A 163 -2.86 -11.67 -1.86
C LEU A 163 -3.53 -12.43 -0.70
N PRO A 164 -3.42 -13.77 -0.63
CA PRO A 164 -4.21 -14.59 0.30
C PRO A 164 -3.93 -14.30 1.78
N SER A 165 -2.86 -13.58 2.08
CA SER A 165 -2.54 -13.15 3.45
C SER A 165 -3.19 -11.82 3.82
N TRP A 166 -3.86 -11.14 2.89
CA TRP A 166 -4.45 -9.83 3.08
C TRP A 166 -5.97 -9.87 2.91
N ASP A 167 -6.67 -9.11 3.75
CA ASP A 167 -8.09 -8.83 3.61
C ASP A 167 -8.33 -7.36 3.93
N PHE A 168 -9.00 -6.64 3.02
CA PHE A 168 -9.28 -5.22 3.12
C PHE A 168 -10.78 -4.97 3.26
N ALA A 169 -11.14 -4.15 4.22
CA ALA A 169 -12.52 -3.75 4.39
C ALA A 169 -13.07 -3.02 3.16
N PRO A 170 -14.35 -3.22 2.83
CA PRO A 170 -15.06 -2.31 1.93
C PRO A 170 -14.99 -0.87 2.45
N ASN A 171 -15.03 0.09 1.52
CA ASN A 171 -14.87 1.53 1.80
C ASN A 171 -13.47 1.92 2.34
N THR A 172 -12.46 1.09 2.12
CA THR A 172 -11.07 1.54 2.26
C THR A 172 -10.79 2.60 1.21
N THR A 173 -10.25 3.74 1.64
CA THR A 173 -9.88 4.86 0.76
C THR A 173 -8.39 5.09 0.77
N LEU A 174 -7.84 5.40 -0.40
CA LEU A 174 -6.45 5.82 -0.58
C LEU A 174 -6.46 7.05 -1.48
N SER A 175 -5.97 8.18 -0.97
CA SER A 175 -5.90 9.43 -1.73
C SER A 175 -4.59 10.14 -1.51
N GLY A 176 -4.24 11.04 -2.43
CA GLY A 176 -3.04 11.83 -2.30
C GLY A 176 -2.60 12.50 -3.59
N ASN A 177 -1.36 12.97 -3.56
CA ASN A 177 -0.67 13.55 -4.71
C ASN A 177 0.77 13.03 -4.79
N PHE A 178 1.38 13.19 -5.93
CA PHE A 178 2.77 12.81 -6.16
C PHE A 178 3.41 13.75 -7.18
N ASN A 179 4.57 14.32 -6.85
CA ASN A 179 5.35 15.14 -7.75
C ASN A 179 6.85 14.77 -7.70
N SER A 180 7.28 13.96 -8.66
CA SER A 180 8.66 13.46 -8.72
C SER A 180 9.71 14.58 -8.86
N ASN A 181 9.38 15.67 -9.56
CA ASN A 181 10.32 16.78 -9.78
C ASN A 181 10.56 17.62 -8.52
N GLN A 182 9.58 17.68 -7.64
CA GLN A 182 9.65 18.41 -6.38
C GLN A 182 10.02 17.51 -5.21
N TYR A 183 10.02 16.19 -5.41
CA TYR A 183 10.14 15.16 -4.35
C TYR A 183 9.06 15.32 -3.29
N ASP A 184 7.87 15.64 -3.75
CA ASP A 184 6.72 15.92 -2.93
C ASP A 184 5.67 14.84 -3.14
N PHE A 185 5.16 14.28 -2.07
CA PHE A 185 4.02 13.40 -2.12
C PHE A 185 3.18 13.48 -0.84
N GLU A 186 1.92 13.24 -0.99
CA GLU A 186 1.00 12.98 0.09
C GLU A 186 0.28 11.65 -0.15
N LEU A 187 0.05 10.93 0.94
CA LEU A 187 -0.74 9.70 0.95
C LEU A 187 -1.59 9.68 2.20
N ALA A 188 -2.89 9.45 2.03
CA ALA A 188 -3.83 9.21 3.10
C ALA A 188 -4.59 7.91 2.84
N LEU A 189 -4.38 6.92 3.70
CA LEU A 189 -5.14 5.67 3.70
C LEU A 189 -6.04 5.63 4.92
N LYS A 190 -7.32 5.29 4.71
CA LYS A 190 -8.29 5.06 5.78
C LYS A 190 -9.05 3.77 5.49
N THR A 191 -9.12 2.89 6.47
CA THR A 191 -9.84 1.62 6.33
C THR A 191 -10.57 1.26 7.62
N PRO A 192 -11.81 0.75 7.54
CA PRO A 192 -12.50 0.20 8.69
C PRO A 192 -11.73 -0.94 9.35
N TYR A 193 -11.13 -1.80 8.54
CA TYR A 193 -10.13 -2.77 8.99
C TYR A 193 -9.22 -3.19 7.84
N VAL A 194 -8.04 -3.66 8.18
CA VAL A 194 -7.20 -4.50 7.33
C VAL A 194 -6.70 -5.68 8.14
N ARG A 195 -6.80 -6.87 7.56
CA ARG A 195 -6.24 -8.09 8.14
C ARG A 195 -5.00 -8.50 7.34
N TYR A 196 -3.95 -8.81 8.07
CA TYR A 196 -2.74 -9.41 7.53
C TYR A 196 -2.42 -10.67 8.33
N LYS A 197 -2.58 -11.84 7.73
CA LYS A 197 -2.50 -13.15 8.43
C LYS A 197 -3.46 -13.18 9.64
N THR A 198 -2.91 -13.31 10.85
CA THR A 198 -3.67 -13.37 12.11
C THR A 198 -3.93 -12.00 12.72
N PHE A 199 -3.29 -10.95 12.25
CA PHE A 199 -3.43 -9.59 12.79
C PHE A 199 -4.53 -8.81 12.07
N THR A 200 -5.45 -8.22 12.84
CA THR A 200 -6.47 -7.29 12.32
C THR A 200 -6.25 -5.91 12.93
N PHE A 201 -6.11 -4.91 12.07
CA PHE A 201 -6.02 -3.50 12.45
C PHE A 201 -7.38 -2.86 12.21
N GLU A 202 -8.08 -2.45 13.26
CA GLU A 202 -9.40 -1.82 13.16
C GLU A 202 -9.28 -0.30 13.09
N ASN A 203 -10.09 0.32 12.21
CA ASN A 203 -10.08 1.76 11.95
C ASN A 203 -8.67 2.30 11.71
N LEU A 204 -7.90 1.58 10.87
CA LEU A 204 -6.54 1.98 10.54
C LEU A 204 -6.52 3.24 9.68
N GLN A 205 -5.72 4.19 10.07
CA GLN A 205 -5.41 5.39 9.31
C GLN A 205 -3.89 5.48 9.15
N ILE A 206 -3.44 5.69 7.93
CA ILE A 206 -2.03 5.93 7.62
C ILE A 206 -1.96 7.21 6.81
N GLY A 207 -1.12 8.15 7.25
CA GLY A 207 -0.74 9.34 6.52
C GLY A 207 0.76 9.32 6.24
N ALA A 208 1.16 9.67 5.04
CA ALA A 208 2.55 9.93 4.72
C ALA A 208 2.64 11.18 3.87
N ASP A 209 3.60 12.03 4.17
CA ASP A 209 3.95 13.18 3.35
C ASP A 209 5.47 13.33 3.28
N ALA A 210 5.94 13.86 2.19
CA ALA A 210 7.35 14.10 2.01
C ALA A 210 7.60 15.40 1.25
N ASP A 211 8.69 16.06 1.58
CA ASP A 211 9.24 17.19 0.89
C ASP A 211 10.74 16.96 0.58
N ARG A 212 11.43 17.97 0.10
CA ARG A 212 12.86 17.86 -0.22
C ARG A 212 13.77 17.54 0.97
N GLU A 213 13.32 17.72 2.19
CA GLU A 213 14.16 17.62 3.39
C GLU A 213 13.81 16.42 4.27
N ARG A 214 12.53 16.06 4.33
CA ARG A 214 12.04 15.05 5.27
C ARG A 214 10.85 14.28 4.70
N MET A 215 10.62 13.12 5.27
CA MET A 215 9.42 12.32 5.08
C MET A 215 8.77 12.10 6.45
N ASN A 216 7.49 12.40 6.56
CA ASN A 216 6.67 12.15 7.73
C ASN A 216 5.80 10.90 7.48
N LEU A 217 5.61 10.10 8.50
CA LEU A 217 4.69 8.96 8.51
C LEU A 217 3.87 9.01 9.79
N THR A 218 2.57 8.90 9.65
CA THR A 218 1.64 8.73 10.76
C THR A 218 0.84 7.45 10.57
N ALA A 219 0.64 6.69 11.63
CA ALA A 219 -0.25 5.52 11.60
C ALA A 219 -1.00 5.44 12.92
N SER A 220 -2.30 5.20 12.86
CA SER A 220 -3.12 4.99 14.05
C SER A 220 -4.19 3.95 13.80
N SER A 221 -4.59 3.23 14.85
CA SER A 221 -5.65 2.25 14.81
C SER A 221 -6.49 2.34 16.09
N LEU A 222 -7.75 1.91 16.04
CA LEU A 222 -8.55 1.78 17.25
C LEU A 222 -8.01 0.66 18.13
N ARG A 223 -7.67 -0.48 17.54
CA ARG A 223 -7.02 -1.61 18.18
C ARG A 223 -6.39 -2.56 17.18
N ILE A 224 -5.46 -3.34 17.65
CA ILE A 224 -4.84 -4.46 16.93
C ILE A 224 -5.29 -5.74 17.59
N LEU A 225 -5.95 -6.60 16.82
CA LEU A 225 -6.39 -7.93 17.23
C LEU A 225 -5.40 -8.97 16.71
N GLY A 226 -5.16 -9.99 17.50
CA GLY A 226 -4.41 -11.17 17.11
C GLY A 226 -5.31 -12.35 16.74
N GLU A 227 -4.81 -13.55 16.96
CA GLU A 227 -5.53 -14.80 16.75
C GLU A 227 -6.80 -14.82 17.62
N ASP A 228 -7.87 -15.43 17.09
CA ASP A 228 -9.19 -15.51 17.73
C ASP A 228 -9.79 -14.15 18.14
N SER A 229 -9.39 -13.07 17.43
CA SER A 229 -9.85 -11.70 17.71
C SER A 229 -9.52 -11.19 19.12
N VAL A 230 -8.48 -11.72 19.73
CA VAL A 230 -7.98 -11.24 21.03
C VAL A 230 -7.30 -9.89 20.84
N THR A 231 -7.69 -8.90 21.62
CA THR A 231 -7.05 -7.57 21.60
C THR A 231 -5.62 -7.68 22.10
N ILE A 232 -4.66 -7.27 21.27
CA ILE A 232 -3.23 -7.22 21.62
C ILE A 232 -2.85 -5.82 22.08
N ILE A 233 -3.28 -4.79 21.33
CA ILE A 233 -2.96 -3.39 21.59
C ILE A 233 -4.19 -2.55 21.33
N GLU A 234 -4.47 -1.60 22.22
CA GLU A 234 -5.53 -0.59 22.04
C GLU A 234 -4.91 0.78 21.76
N ILE A 235 -5.62 1.56 20.96
CA ILE A 235 -5.32 2.94 20.57
C ILE A 235 -3.83 3.15 20.23
N PRO A 236 -3.22 2.30 19.38
CA PRO A 236 -1.86 2.56 18.94
C PRO A 236 -1.81 3.75 17.98
N ALA A 237 -0.86 4.64 18.20
CA ALA A 237 -0.53 5.71 17.26
C ALA A 237 0.98 5.86 17.13
N LEU A 238 1.46 5.86 15.89
CA LEU A 238 2.85 6.03 15.52
C LEU A 238 3.01 7.33 14.74
N ASN A 239 4.01 8.14 15.10
CA ASN A 239 4.51 9.22 14.28
C ASN A 239 5.99 8.96 14.04
N ALA A 240 6.44 9.12 12.80
CA ALA A 240 7.85 8.98 12.44
C ALA A 240 8.27 10.06 11.44
N VAL A 241 9.50 10.56 11.58
CA VAL A 241 10.09 11.55 10.68
C VAL A 241 11.46 11.04 10.26
N ALA A 242 11.63 10.80 8.95
CA ALA A 242 12.87 10.35 8.35
C ALA A 242 13.61 11.52 7.68
N ARG A 243 14.91 11.66 8.00
CA ARG A 243 15.80 12.67 7.43
C ARG A 243 17.28 12.25 7.61
N ASN A 244 18.07 12.25 6.54
CA ASN A 244 19.53 12.05 6.62
C ASN A 244 19.93 10.78 7.40
N ASN A 245 19.38 9.63 7.04
CA ASN A 245 19.61 8.35 7.73
C ASN A 245 19.16 8.28 9.20
N LYS A 246 18.38 9.24 9.64
CA LYS A 246 17.77 9.23 10.97
C LYS A 246 16.27 9.16 10.86
N VAL A 247 15.66 8.35 11.73
CA VAL A 247 14.21 8.30 11.89
C VAL A 247 13.89 8.64 13.35
N LYS A 248 13.29 9.79 13.59
CA LYS A 248 12.69 10.08 14.89
C LYS A 248 11.30 9.49 14.93
N TYR A 249 10.96 8.82 16.03
CA TYR A 249 9.64 8.22 16.18
C TYR A 249 9.02 8.52 17.54
N SER A 250 7.70 8.45 17.59
CA SER A 250 6.90 8.46 18.81
C SER A 250 5.76 7.46 18.65
N LEU A 251 5.69 6.48 19.54
CA LEU A 251 4.65 5.50 19.64
C LEU A 251 3.84 5.75 20.91
N THR A 252 2.52 5.82 20.80
CA THR A 252 1.60 5.87 21.92
C THR A 252 0.65 4.69 21.86
N LEU A 253 0.32 4.14 23.02
CA LEU A 253 -0.72 3.12 23.20
C LEU A 253 -1.39 3.35 24.56
N ALA A 254 -2.65 2.96 24.67
CA ALA A 254 -3.39 3.04 25.92
C ALA A 254 -4.58 2.07 25.90
N ASP A 255 -4.95 1.55 27.07
CA ASP A 255 -6.23 0.88 27.24
C ASP A 255 -7.37 1.89 27.03
N ARG A 256 -8.40 1.49 26.33
CA ARG A 256 -9.51 2.36 25.97
C ARG A 256 -10.33 2.79 27.18
N ASP A 257 -10.61 1.88 28.08
CA ASP A 257 -11.62 2.09 29.12
C ASP A 257 -11.01 2.50 30.46
N THR A 258 -9.82 2.00 30.80
CA THR A 258 -9.24 2.17 32.15
C THR A 258 -8.02 3.06 32.18
N PHE A 259 -7.28 3.17 31.08
CA PHE A 259 -5.95 3.79 31.00
C PHE A 259 -4.94 3.20 32.02
N ALA A 260 -5.26 2.01 32.57
CA ALA A 260 -4.41 1.31 33.50
C ALA A 260 -3.06 0.92 32.87
N ASN A 261 -3.10 0.61 31.56
CA ASN A 261 -1.92 0.37 30.76
C ASN A 261 -1.84 1.43 29.67
N ARG A 262 -0.74 2.17 29.63
CA ARG A 262 -0.47 3.16 28.59
C ARG A 262 1.02 3.34 28.41
N ALA A 263 1.44 3.61 27.19
CA ALA A 263 2.82 3.93 26.89
C ALA A 263 2.93 5.12 25.93
N ARG A 264 3.95 5.90 26.14
CA ARG A 264 4.44 6.89 25.22
C ARG A 264 5.94 6.71 25.08
N ILE A 265 6.36 6.10 23.98
CA ILE A 265 7.75 5.74 23.71
C ILE A 265 8.21 6.60 22.54
N ALA A 266 9.26 7.38 22.76
CA ALA A 266 9.86 8.21 21.72
C ALA A 266 11.35 7.88 21.60
N GLY A 267 11.94 8.19 20.45
CA GLY A 267 13.35 7.93 20.24
C GLY A 267 13.78 8.16 18.79
N ASN A 268 14.93 7.63 18.48
CA ASN A 268 15.46 7.68 17.13
C ASN A 268 16.15 6.39 16.71
N PHE A 269 16.13 6.15 15.41
CA PHE A 269 17.01 5.22 14.72
C PHE A 269 18.06 6.00 13.96
N ASP A 270 19.31 5.54 14.01
CA ASP A 270 20.41 6.02 13.20
C ASP A 270 20.89 4.88 12.30
N PHE A 271 20.86 5.07 10.98
CA PHE A 271 21.17 4.04 9.99
C PHE A 271 22.55 4.27 9.33
N TRP A 272 23.37 3.24 9.27
CA TRP A 272 24.61 3.18 8.49
C TRP A 272 24.48 2.25 7.28
N SER A 273 23.56 1.29 7.34
CA SER A 273 23.11 0.46 6.23
C SER A 273 21.75 -0.17 6.56
N ALA A 274 21.16 -0.93 5.66
CA ALA A 274 19.93 -1.68 5.92
C ALA A 274 20.08 -2.74 7.04
N SER A 275 21.30 -3.27 7.23
CA SER A 275 21.60 -4.30 8.24
C SER A 275 22.41 -3.77 9.43
N ARG A 276 22.73 -2.47 9.43
CA ARG A 276 23.50 -1.83 10.51
C ARG A 276 22.84 -0.52 10.92
N PHE A 277 22.26 -0.52 12.10
CA PHE A 277 21.60 0.65 12.68
C PHE A 277 21.62 0.59 14.21
N SER A 278 21.39 1.73 14.85
CA SER A 278 21.12 1.79 16.27
C SER A 278 19.76 2.40 16.54
N MET A 279 19.19 2.03 17.65
CA MET A 279 17.99 2.62 18.25
C MET A 279 18.34 3.20 19.61
N HIS A 280 17.87 4.40 19.85
CA HIS A 280 17.90 5.05 21.14
C HIS A 280 16.46 5.39 21.52
N VAL A 281 16.10 5.10 22.76
CA VAL A 281 14.79 5.45 23.32
C VAL A 281 14.99 6.64 24.27
N ASP A 282 14.33 7.74 23.96
CA ASP A 282 14.30 8.92 24.81
C ASP A 282 13.52 8.62 26.11
N SER A 283 13.56 9.55 27.05
CA SER A 283 12.72 9.48 28.27
C SER A 283 11.26 9.17 27.93
N SER A 284 10.81 8.00 28.33
CA SER A 284 9.53 7.41 27.91
C SER A 284 8.63 7.16 29.10
N LEU A 285 7.33 7.39 28.92
CA LEU A 285 6.32 7.03 29.90
C LEU A 285 5.80 5.62 29.60
N LEU A 286 5.92 4.72 30.55
CA LEU A 286 5.30 3.41 30.51
C LEU A 286 4.51 3.23 31.80
N VAL A 287 3.20 2.95 31.71
CA VAL A 287 2.35 2.65 32.84
C VAL A 287 1.78 1.26 32.64
N ILE A 288 1.99 0.38 33.59
CA ILE A 288 1.50 -1.01 33.61
C ILE A 288 0.73 -1.21 34.92
N GLU A 289 -0.53 -1.59 34.82
CA GLU A 289 -1.43 -1.78 35.97
C GLU A 289 -1.45 -0.56 36.93
N ASN A 290 -1.54 0.64 36.38
CA ASN A 290 -1.45 1.95 37.06
C ASN A 290 -0.11 2.24 37.73
N GLN A 291 0.92 1.42 37.56
CA GLN A 291 2.28 1.71 38.05
C GLN A 291 3.12 2.32 36.92
N GLN A 292 3.72 3.46 37.23
CA GLN A 292 4.58 4.15 36.26
C GLN A 292 5.99 3.53 36.31
N TRP A 293 6.46 3.13 35.12
CA TRP A 293 7.81 2.68 34.86
C TRP A 293 8.57 3.74 34.07
N ASN A 294 9.79 4.02 34.49
CA ASN A 294 10.66 4.96 33.81
C ASN A 294 11.77 4.18 33.11
N LEU A 295 12.12 4.58 31.93
CA LEU A 295 13.30 4.13 31.20
C LEU A 295 14.40 5.17 31.35
N ASP A 296 15.57 4.75 31.80
CA ASP A 296 16.71 5.66 31.98
C ASP A 296 17.27 6.13 30.63
N ASP A 297 17.74 7.38 30.62
CA ASP A 297 18.46 7.94 29.48
C ASP A 297 19.79 7.21 29.25
N GLY A 298 20.32 7.27 28.02
CA GLY A 298 21.58 6.64 27.67
C GLY A 298 21.48 5.17 27.28
N ASN A 299 20.24 4.64 27.15
CA ASN A 299 20.02 3.31 26.58
C ASN A 299 20.44 3.26 25.09
N PHE A 300 20.80 2.07 24.66
CA PHE A 300 21.28 1.84 23.30
C PHE A 300 20.94 0.40 22.87
N ILE A 301 20.36 0.28 21.69
CA ILE A 301 20.22 -0.98 21.00
C ILE A 301 20.91 -0.86 19.65
N GLY A 302 21.97 -1.62 19.44
CA GLY A 302 22.70 -1.69 18.17
C GLY A 302 22.42 -2.98 17.44
N ILE A 303 22.24 -2.90 16.15
CA ILE A 303 22.15 -4.07 15.26
C ILE A 303 23.23 -3.95 14.20
N ASP A 304 24.04 -4.99 14.07
CA ASP A 304 25.08 -5.10 13.04
C ASP A 304 25.00 -6.50 12.43
N SER A 305 24.33 -6.60 11.28
CA SER A 305 24.14 -7.85 10.50
C SER A 305 23.56 -9.01 11.33
N SER A 306 24.35 -9.66 12.16
CA SER A 306 23.96 -10.82 12.96
C SER A 306 24.07 -10.60 14.48
N THR A 307 24.56 -9.44 14.89
CA THR A 307 24.78 -9.13 16.32
C THR A 307 23.79 -8.08 16.77
N VAL A 308 23.15 -8.34 17.91
CA VAL A 308 22.32 -7.37 18.62
C VAL A 308 23.02 -7.02 19.92
N ILE A 309 23.25 -5.74 20.14
CA ILE A 309 23.87 -5.20 21.35
C ILE A 309 22.84 -4.38 22.08
N ALA A 310 22.55 -4.71 23.33
CA ALA A 310 21.71 -3.92 24.19
C ALA A 310 22.53 -3.38 25.37
N LYS A 311 22.44 -2.08 25.65
CA LYS A 311 23.13 -1.43 26.76
C LYS A 311 22.21 -0.47 27.49
N ASN A 312 22.30 -0.45 28.81
CA ASN A 312 21.59 0.47 29.69
C ASN A 312 20.07 0.51 29.48
N LEU A 313 19.46 -0.61 29.09
CA LEU A 313 18.01 -0.72 29.06
C LEU A 313 17.51 -1.02 30.48
N PHE A 314 17.40 0.03 31.27
CA PHE A 314 17.02 -0.04 32.68
C PHE A 314 15.64 0.59 32.89
N PHE A 315 14.69 -0.23 33.26
CA PHE A 315 13.32 0.17 33.60
C PHE A 315 13.15 0.07 35.13
N ASN A 316 12.55 1.09 35.72
CA ASN A 316 12.26 1.09 37.15
C ASN A 316 10.93 1.76 37.47
N ASN A 317 10.26 1.31 38.54
CA ASN A 317 9.05 1.94 39.10
C ASN A 317 9.25 2.45 40.53
N GLY A 318 10.50 2.51 40.99
CA GLY A 318 10.88 2.92 42.34
C GLY A 318 10.94 1.76 43.36
N THR A 319 10.22 0.66 43.15
CA THR A 319 10.24 -0.55 43.97
C THR A 319 10.80 -1.76 43.25
N GLU A 320 10.60 -1.82 41.97
CA GLU A 320 11.04 -2.90 41.06
C GLU A 320 11.88 -2.36 39.93
N SER A 321 12.76 -3.18 39.42
CA SER A 321 13.57 -2.81 38.25
C SER A 321 13.81 -4.00 37.33
N VAL A 322 13.94 -3.69 36.03
CA VAL A 322 14.33 -4.64 34.96
C VAL A 322 15.50 -4.05 34.22
N SER A 323 16.60 -4.78 34.12
CA SER A 323 17.77 -4.42 33.31
C SER A 323 17.98 -5.42 32.18
N ILE A 324 18.22 -4.92 30.98
CA ILE A 324 18.55 -5.72 29.82
C ILE A 324 19.89 -5.25 29.26
N GLU A 325 20.89 -6.10 29.37
CA GLU A 325 22.22 -5.91 28.80
C GLU A 325 22.66 -7.19 28.10
N GLY A 326 23.34 -7.07 26.97
CA GLY A 326 23.83 -8.23 26.23
C GLY A 326 24.38 -7.91 24.84
N SER A 327 25.01 -8.91 24.25
CA SER A 327 25.53 -8.89 22.87
C SER A 327 25.49 -10.27 22.26
#